data_b2f35dd39bcfc52fcb7dc13a76c78be2
#
_entry.id   b2f35dd39bcfc52fcb7dc13a76c78be2
#
_cell.length_a   1.000
_cell.length_b   1.000
_cell.length_c   1.000
_cell.angle_alpha   90.00
_cell.angle_beta   90.00
_cell.angle_gamma   90.00
#
_symmetry.space_group_name_H-M   'P 1'
#
loop_
_entity.id
_entity.type
_entity.pdbx_description
1 polymer ?
#
loop_
_entity_poly.entity_id
_entity_poly.type
_entity_poly.pdbx_seq_one_letter_code
_entity_poly.pdbx_strand_id
1 'polypeptide(L)'
;MQVKLVSAPTRSLLEMHGRGEVDLILTTEEQCGPEGHELVELPLLWIGAQDGVAWRKQPLPVAFCRNCIFRGGVLQALNESDIQWQMAVDSELDNAVEAAVCADLGVYVALEGCFPPHTAPIQHGVALPALPTHKINMYVLKPDDPVSASLADIVRQVYCSPPPLRAVAM
;
A
#
# COMPACT_ATOMS: atom_id res chain seq x y z
N MET A 1 -23.00 19.27 -1.80
CA MET A 1 -22.24 18.20 -2.46
C MET A 1 -22.36 16.94 -1.62
N GLN A 2 -22.64 15.78 -2.22
CA GLN A 2 -22.63 14.48 -1.54
C GLN A 2 -21.47 13.67 -2.11
N VAL A 3 -20.59 13.15 -1.23
CA VAL A 3 -19.46 12.32 -1.63
C VAL A 3 -19.78 10.87 -1.24
N LYS A 4 -19.63 9.95 -2.20
CA LYS A 4 -19.71 8.51 -1.96
C LYS A 4 -18.28 7.94 -2.03
N LEU A 5 -17.79 7.40 -0.93
CA LEU A 5 -16.48 6.74 -0.89
C LEU A 5 -16.62 5.26 -1.20
N VAL A 6 -15.78 4.76 -2.10
CA VAL A 6 -15.66 3.34 -2.46
C VAL A 6 -14.21 2.92 -2.24
N SER A 7 -14.01 1.83 -1.49
CA SER A 7 -12.69 1.21 -1.32
C SER A 7 -12.67 -0.13 -2.05
N ALA A 8 -11.69 -0.30 -2.93
CA ALA A 8 -11.50 -1.51 -3.71
C ALA A 8 -10.03 -1.65 -4.14
N PRO A 9 -9.57 -2.83 -4.57
CA PRO A 9 -8.24 -3.00 -5.15
C PRO A 9 -8.02 -2.09 -6.36
N THR A 10 -6.77 -1.63 -6.56
CA THR A 10 -6.37 -0.73 -7.66
C THR A 10 -6.95 -1.15 -9.01
N ARG A 11 -6.84 -2.44 -9.38
CA ARG A 11 -7.38 -2.95 -10.64
C ARG A 11 -8.88 -2.71 -10.77
N SER A 12 -9.65 -2.99 -9.72
CA SER A 12 -11.10 -2.77 -9.71
C SER A 12 -11.45 -1.29 -9.82
N LEU A 13 -10.70 -0.41 -9.13
CA LEU A 13 -10.90 1.04 -9.23
C LEU A 13 -10.64 1.55 -10.66
N LEU A 14 -9.59 1.09 -11.33
CA LEU A 14 -9.31 1.44 -12.72
C LEU A 14 -10.42 0.96 -13.67
N GLU A 15 -10.95 -0.25 -13.46
CA GLU A 15 -12.07 -0.78 -14.25
C GLU A 15 -13.34 0.05 -14.02
N MET A 16 -13.66 0.41 -12.77
CA MET A 16 -14.82 1.27 -12.44
C MET A 16 -14.69 2.66 -13.04
N HIS A 17 -13.49 3.25 -12.97
CA HIS A 17 -13.21 4.55 -13.57
C HIS A 17 -13.38 4.50 -15.09
N GLY A 18 -12.82 3.49 -15.76
CA GLY A 18 -12.97 3.29 -17.21
C GLY A 18 -14.43 3.09 -17.67
N ARG A 19 -15.33 2.57 -16.78
CA ARG A 19 -16.76 2.48 -17.04
C ARG A 19 -17.56 3.73 -16.64
N GLY A 20 -16.89 4.75 -16.07
CA GLY A 20 -17.55 5.98 -15.60
C GLY A 20 -18.42 5.80 -14.36
N GLU A 21 -18.17 4.78 -13.54
CA GLU A 21 -18.91 4.50 -12.31
C GLU A 21 -18.42 5.33 -11.12
N VAL A 22 -17.22 5.90 -11.23
CA VAL A 22 -16.58 6.75 -10.22
C VAL A 22 -15.92 7.96 -10.89
N ASP A 23 -16.01 9.12 -10.25
CA ASP A 23 -15.56 10.38 -10.83
C ASP A 23 -14.06 10.65 -10.60
N LEU A 24 -13.54 10.15 -9.48
CA LEU A 24 -12.13 10.29 -9.09
C LEU A 24 -11.69 9.01 -8.37
N ILE A 25 -10.49 8.53 -8.70
CA ILE A 25 -9.87 7.40 -8.01
C ILE A 25 -8.45 7.75 -7.58
N LEU A 26 -8.02 7.12 -6.49
CA LEU A 26 -6.64 7.04 -6.06
C LEU A 26 -6.17 5.59 -6.19
N THR A 27 -5.03 5.40 -6.80
CA THR A 27 -4.47 4.07 -7.06
C THR A 27 -3.03 3.99 -6.57
N THR A 28 -2.56 2.78 -6.34
CA THR A 28 -1.14 2.51 -6.07
C THR A 28 -0.60 1.69 -7.23
N GLU A 29 0.42 2.20 -7.93
CA GLU A 29 0.98 1.59 -9.13
C GLU A 29 2.50 1.82 -9.19
N GLU A 30 3.23 1.00 -9.94
CA GLU A 30 4.66 1.25 -10.23
C GLU A 30 4.83 2.39 -11.25
N GLN A 31 3.91 2.50 -12.19
CA GLN A 31 3.91 3.52 -13.25
C GLN A 31 2.54 4.20 -13.30
N CYS A 32 2.55 5.51 -13.47
CA CYS A 32 1.33 6.27 -13.70
C CYS A 32 0.83 6.07 -15.14
N GLY A 33 -0.44 5.75 -15.31
CA GLY A 33 -1.06 5.68 -16.63
C GLY A 33 -1.16 7.05 -17.32
N PRO A 34 -1.42 7.08 -18.64
CA PRO A 34 -1.35 8.31 -19.46
C PRO A 34 -2.34 9.42 -19.04
N GLU A 35 -3.47 9.05 -18.43
CA GLU A 35 -4.48 10.01 -17.96
C GLU A 35 -4.38 10.26 -16.45
N GLY A 36 -3.40 9.66 -15.78
CA GLY A 36 -3.17 9.79 -14.36
C GLY A 36 -2.28 10.97 -14.01
N HIS A 37 -2.40 11.42 -12.78
CA HIS A 37 -1.52 12.38 -12.14
C HIS A 37 -0.80 11.71 -10.97
N GLU A 38 0.51 11.64 -11.03
CA GLU A 38 1.33 11.21 -9.91
C GLU A 38 1.22 12.22 -8.77
N LEU A 39 0.84 11.77 -7.59
CA LEU A 39 0.73 12.58 -6.38
C LEU A 39 2.00 12.47 -5.54
N VAL A 40 2.49 11.27 -5.34
CA VAL A 40 3.68 10.99 -4.55
C VAL A 40 4.25 9.63 -4.92
N GLU A 41 5.58 9.48 -4.82
CA GLU A 41 6.29 8.22 -4.90
C GLU A 41 6.80 7.86 -3.51
N LEU A 42 6.49 6.64 -3.05
CA LEU A 42 6.80 6.16 -1.71
C LEU A 42 7.55 4.82 -1.77
N PRO A 43 8.57 4.62 -0.91
CA PRO A 43 9.21 3.33 -0.79
C PRO A 43 8.24 2.29 -0.21
N LEU A 44 8.31 1.08 -0.73
CA LEU A 44 7.67 -0.09 -0.15
C LEU A 44 8.62 -0.68 0.91
N LEU A 45 8.13 -0.87 2.12
CA LEU A 45 8.94 -1.30 3.26
C LEU A 45 8.41 -2.62 3.83
N TRP A 46 9.34 -3.45 4.30
CA TRP A 46 8.99 -4.61 5.12
C TRP A 46 8.49 -4.15 6.48
N ILE A 47 7.35 -4.65 6.89
CA ILE A 47 6.74 -4.36 8.20
C ILE A 47 6.44 -5.64 8.97
N GLY A 48 6.48 -5.53 10.28
CA GLY A 48 6.13 -6.59 11.23
C GLY A 48 5.47 -6.00 12.46
N ALA A 49 5.13 -6.84 13.44
CA ALA A 49 4.70 -6.36 14.73
C ALA A 49 5.77 -5.45 15.35
N GLN A 50 5.32 -4.46 16.11
CA GLN A 50 6.25 -3.66 16.90
C GLN A 50 7.02 -4.60 17.86
N ASP A 51 8.34 -4.53 17.83
CA ASP A 51 9.26 -5.43 18.57
C ASP A 51 9.13 -6.93 18.20
N GLY A 52 8.46 -7.25 17.08
CA GLY A 52 8.25 -8.61 16.60
C GLY A 52 9.54 -9.27 16.09
N VAL A 53 9.51 -10.60 16.08
CA VAL A 53 10.64 -11.45 15.69
C VAL A 53 10.31 -12.40 14.53
N ALA A 54 9.09 -12.36 13.97
CA ALA A 54 8.66 -13.22 12.87
C ALA A 54 9.62 -13.15 11.68
N TRP A 55 10.16 -11.98 11.38
CA TRP A 55 11.09 -11.76 10.27
C TRP A 55 12.43 -12.51 10.37
N ARG A 56 12.76 -13.05 11.56
CA ARG A 56 13.97 -13.85 11.82
C ARG A 56 13.76 -15.35 11.68
N LYS A 57 12.50 -15.77 11.50
CA LYS A 57 12.16 -17.19 11.36
C LYS A 57 12.55 -17.72 9.97
N GLN A 58 12.83 -19.01 9.89
CA GLN A 58 13.11 -19.73 8.66
C GLN A 58 12.26 -21.01 8.63
N PRO A 59 11.45 -21.21 7.58
CA PRO A 59 11.19 -20.28 6.48
C PRO A 59 10.52 -18.99 6.97
N LEU A 60 10.75 -17.87 6.25
CA LEU A 60 10.17 -16.56 6.55
C LEU A 60 8.63 -16.64 6.45
N PRO A 61 7.88 -16.40 7.54
CA PRO A 61 6.43 -16.39 7.46
C PRO A 61 5.96 -15.07 6.83
N VAL A 62 5.28 -15.13 5.70
CA VAL A 62 4.70 -13.95 5.04
C VAL A 62 3.18 -13.96 5.14
N ALA A 63 2.58 -12.79 5.26
CA ALA A 63 1.13 -12.63 5.34
C ALA A 63 0.68 -11.68 4.21
N PHE A 64 -0.25 -12.13 3.35
CA PHE A 64 -0.72 -11.31 2.22
C PHE A 64 -2.21 -11.45 2.00
N CYS A 65 -2.83 -10.33 1.62
CA CYS A 65 -4.13 -10.35 0.96
C CYS A 65 -3.96 -10.93 -0.46
N ARG A 66 -4.92 -11.73 -0.92
CA ARG A 66 -4.87 -12.35 -2.26
C ARG A 66 -4.82 -11.35 -3.39
N ASN A 67 -5.51 -10.23 -3.21
CA ASN A 67 -5.60 -9.15 -4.18
C ASN A 67 -4.58 -8.02 -3.95
N CYS A 68 -3.59 -8.24 -3.07
CA CYS A 68 -2.56 -7.25 -2.80
C CYS A 68 -1.67 -7.04 -4.03
N ILE A 69 -1.58 -5.80 -4.48
CA ILE A 69 -0.80 -5.42 -5.67
C ILE A 69 0.70 -5.71 -5.48
N PHE A 70 1.19 -5.65 -4.25
CA PHE A 70 2.61 -5.87 -3.94
C PHE A 70 3.00 -7.36 -3.90
N ARG A 71 2.04 -8.27 -3.70
CA ARG A 71 2.28 -9.69 -3.41
C ARG A 71 3.19 -10.35 -4.44
N GLY A 72 2.90 -10.17 -5.72
CA GLY A 72 3.65 -10.81 -6.82
C GLY A 72 5.13 -10.40 -6.82
N GLY A 73 5.39 -9.10 -6.82
CA GLY A 73 6.75 -8.56 -6.82
C GLY A 73 7.54 -8.92 -5.56
N VAL A 74 6.89 -8.90 -4.40
CA VAL A 74 7.54 -9.26 -3.13
C VAL A 74 7.94 -10.74 -3.07
N LEU A 75 7.04 -11.65 -3.47
CA LEU A 75 7.36 -13.08 -3.51
C LEU A 75 8.43 -13.40 -4.54
N GLN A 76 8.43 -12.70 -5.67
CA GLN A 76 9.50 -12.81 -6.66
C GLN A 76 10.85 -12.34 -6.08
N ALA A 77 10.91 -11.19 -5.40
CA ALA A 77 12.12 -10.67 -4.78
C ALA A 77 12.70 -11.64 -3.71
N LEU A 78 11.83 -12.29 -2.92
CA LEU A 78 12.25 -13.32 -1.98
C LEU A 78 12.88 -14.53 -2.69
N ASN A 79 12.26 -15.01 -3.77
CA ASN A 79 12.78 -16.12 -4.56
C ASN A 79 14.12 -15.80 -5.23
N GLU A 80 14.25 -14.60 -5.80
CA GLU A 80 15.49 -14.12 -6.44
C GLU A 80 16.64 -13.94 -5.43
N SER A 81 16.29 -13.76 -4.16
CA SER A 81 17.25 -13.65 -3.06
C SER A 81 17.50 -14.98 -2.34
N ASP A 82 17.01 -16.12 -2.85
CA ASP A 82 17.12 -17.45 -2.26
C ASP A 82 16.57 -17.53 -0.81
N ILE A 83 15.65 -16.65 -0.43
CA ILE A 83 15.05 -16.64 0.89
C ILE A 83 13.89 -17.64 0.93
N GLN A 84 14.01 -18.66 1.77
CA GLN A 84 12.93 -19.62 2.01
C GLN A 84 11.79 -18.93 2.76
N TRP A 85 10.59 -18.97 2.19
CA TRP A 85 9.40 -18.36 2.79
C TRP A 85 8.22 -19.34 2.81
N GLN A 86 7.25 -19.07 3.68
CA GLN A 86 5.98 -19.78 3.73
C GLN A 86 4.83 -18.77 3.92
N MET A 87 3.70 -19.07 3.32
CA MET A 87 2.50 -18.26 3.52
C MET A 87 1.90 -18.58 4.88
N ALA A 88 2.09 -17.68 5.85
CA ALA A 88 1.51 -17.81 7.18
C ALA A 88 0.03 -17.40 7.19
N VAL A 89 -0.33 -16.39 6.38
CA VAL A 89 -1.72 -15.94 6.21
C VAL A 89 -1.98 -15.60 4.75
N ASP A 90 -3.02 -16.21 4.18
CA ASP A 90 -3.54 -15.97 2.83
C ASP A 90 -5.05 -15.66 2.95
N SER A 91 -5.40 -14.39 2.96
CA SER A 91 -6.76 -13.91 3.19
C SER A 91 -7.26 -13.08 2.01
N GLU A 92 -8.58 -12.94 1.88
CA GLU A 92 -9.19 -11.94 0.99
C GLU A 92 -9.43 -10.60 1.70
N LEU A 93 -9.26 -10.59 3.04
CA LEU A 93 -9.52 -9.44 3.89
C LEU A 93 -8.21 -8.86 4.41
N ASP A 94 -7.96 -7.59 4.14
CA ASP A 94 -6.76 -6.88 4.59
C ASP A 94 -6.66 -6.84 6.12
N ASN A 95 -7.77 -6.65 6.83
CA ASN A 95 -7.80 -6.61 8.29
C ASN A 95 -7.37 -7.93 8.94
N ALA A 96 -7.59 -9.08 8.29
CA ALA A 96 -7.11 -10.37 8.79
C ALA A 96 -5.59 -10.49 8.64
N VAL A 97 -5.03 -9.97 7.54
CA VAL A 97 -3.59 -9.89 7.33
C VAL A 97 -2.96 -8.96 8.37
N GLU A 98 -3.51 -7.76 8.55
CA GLU A 98 -3.05 -6.78 9.54
C GLU A 98 -3.04 -7.36 10.95
N ALA A 99 -4.13 -8.01 11.38
CA ALA A 99 -4.23 -8.65 12.68
C ALA A 99 -3.16 -9.72 12.88
N ALA A 100 -2.88 -10.52 11.86
CA ALA A 100 -1.85 -11.56 11.94
C ALA A 100 -0.44 -10.97 12.03
N VAL A 101 -0.16 -9.89 11.30
CA VAL A 101 1.12 -9.18 11.37
C VAL A 101 1.29 -8.53 12.74
N CYS A 102 0.25 -7.88 13.28
CA CYS A 102 0.27 -7.32 14.64
C CYS A 102 0.52 -8.39 15.72
N ALA A 103 0.06 -9.62 15.48
CA ALA A 103 0.27 -10.77 16.39
C ALA A 103 1.62 -11.47 16.20
N ASP A 104 2.55 -10.93 15.41
CA ASP A 104 3.86 -11.51 15.07
C ASP A 104 3.77 -12.92 14.46
N LEU A 105 2.70 -13.18 13.70
CA LEU A 105 2.54 -14.45 12.98
C LEU A 105 3.25 -14.46 11.63
N GLY A 106 3.51 -13.28 11.06
CA GLY A 106 4.21 -13.13 9.79
C GLY A 106 4.61 -11.70 9.52
N VAL A 107 5.33 -11.50 8.41
CA VAL A 107 5.73 -10.19 7.90
C VAL A 107 4.87 -9.81 6.70
N TYR A 108 4.76 -8.51 6.45
CA TYR A 108 4.01 -7.91 5.35
C TYR A 108 4.82 -6.77 4.75
N VAL A 109 4.24 -6.09 3.79
CA VAL A 109 4.82 -4.87 3.21
C VAL A 109 3.79 -3.75 3.19
N ALA A 110 4.25 -2.52 3.40
CA ALA A 110 3.41 -1.34 3.28
C ALA A 110 4.22 -0.16 2.73
N LEU A 111 3.54 0.79 2.11
CA LEU A 111 4.15 2.05 1.72
C LEU A 111 4.56 2.84 2.96
N GLU A 112 5.65 3.57 2.85
CA GLU A 112 6.13 4.44 3.91
C GLU A 112 5.02 5.39 4.39
N GLY A 113 4.81 5.45 5.70
CA GLY A 113 3.76 6.25 6.32
C GLY A 113 2.35 5.63 6.31
N CYS A 114 2.15 4.48 5.66
CA CYS A 114 0.87 3.77 5.56
C CYS A 114 0.83 2.50 6.41
N PHE A 115 1.49 2.50 7.57
CA PHE A 115 1.59 1.31 8.40
C PHE A 115 0.33 1.07 9.22
N PRO A 116 -0.18 -0.18 9.29
CA PRO A 116 -1.23 -0.54 10.22
C PRO A 116 -0.84 -0.24 11.68
N PRO A 117 -1.80 0.06 12.56
CA PRO A 117 -1.52 0.24 13.98
C PRO A 117 -0.76 -0.96 14.58
N HIS A 118 0.14 -0.70 15.53
CA HIS A 118 0.97 -1.72 16.20
C HIS A 118 1.95 -2.48 15.28
N THR A 119 2.20 -1.96 14.10
CA THR A 119 3.26 -2.44 13.21
C THR A 119 4.35 -1.39 13.05
N ALA A 120 5.54 -1.83 12.66
CA ALA A 120 6.68 -0.97 12.41
C ALA A 120 7.53 -1.49 11.24
N PRO A 121 8.28 -0.61 10.56
CA PRO A 121 9.29 -1.04 9.60
C PRO A 121 10.33 -1.96 10.26
N ILE A 122 10.63 -3.06 9.60
CA ILE A 122 11.61 -4.03 10.07
C ILE A 122 13.01 -3.49 9.79
N GLN A 123 13.83 -3.38 10.83
CA GLN A 123 15.25 -3.03 10.70
C GLN A 123 16.07 -4.28 10.35
N HIS A 124 15.91 -4.77 9.12
CA HIS A 124 16.48 -6.05 8.68
C HIS A 124 17.91 -5.97 8.14
N GLY A 125 18.48 -4.76 7.96
CA GLY A 125 19.77 -4.58 7.30
C GLY A 125 19.73 -5.13 5.87
N VAL A 126 20.47 -6.23 5.64
CA VAL A 126 20.50 -6.94 4.35
C VAL A 126 19.80 -8.31 4.40
N ALA A 127 19.09 -8.62 5.49
CA ALA A 127 18.47 -9.94 5.67
C ALA A 127 17.22 -10.16 4.80
N LEU A 128 16.58 -9.08 4.34
CA LEU A 128 15.44 -9.12 3.41
C LEU A 128 15.79 -8.31 2.16
N PRO A 129 15.22 -8.64 0.99
CA PRO A 129 15.50 -7.92 -0.24
C PRO A 129 14.99 -6.49 -0.19
N ALA A 130 15.67 -5.60 -0.90
CA ALA A 130 15.16 -4.27 -1.17
C ALA A 130 13.89 -4.37 -2.02
N LEU A 131 12.92 -3.51 -1.73
CA LEU A 131 11.66 -3.45 -2.45
C LEU A 131 11.61 -2.18 -3.32
N PRO A 132 10.86 -2.19 -4.43
CA PRO A 132 10.70 -1.03 -5.30
C PRO A 132 9.91 0.08 -4.61
N THR A 133 9.98 1.29 -5.18
CA THR A 133 9.04 2.36 -4.87
C THR A 133 7.74 2.17 -5.63
N HIS A 134 6.65 2.73 -5.11
CA HIS A 134 5.36 2.76 -5.78
C HIS A 134 4.79 4.17 -5.74
N LYS A 135 3.99 4.49 -6.73
CA LYS A 135 3.36 5.78 -6.91
C LYS A 135 1.91 5.75 -6.45
N ILE A 136 1.49 6.77 -5.74
CA ILE A 136 0.08 7.04 -5.55
C ILE A 136 -0.33 7.98 -6.67
N ASN A 137 -1.25 7.50 -7.52
CA ASN A 137 -1.75 8.22 -8.67
C ASN A 137 -3.21 8.61 -8.48
N MET A 138 -3.61 9.71 -9.10
CA MET A 138 -4.98 10.18 -9.15
C MET A 138 -5.46 10.22 -10.59
N TYR A 139 -6.66 9.70 -10.84
CA TYR A 139 -7.36 9.79 -12.12
C TYR A 139 -8.69 10.49 -11.90
N VAL A 140 -9.01 11.44 -12.78
CA VAL A 140 -10.24 12.25 -12.72
C VAL A 140 -11.01 12.06 -14.02
N LEU A 141 -12.23 11.54 -13.95
CA LEU A 141 -13.04 11.20 -15.12
C LEU A 141 -13.44 12.45 -15.93
N LYS A 142 -13.80 13.53 -15.24
CA LYS A 142 -14.23 14.80 -15.84
C LYS A 142 -13.45 15.95 -15.22
N PRO A 143 -12.21 16.21 -15.67
CA PRO A 143 -11.36 17.24 -15.07
C PRO A 143 -11.91 18.66 -15.22
N ASP A 144 -12.76 18.91 -16.23
CA ASP A 144 -13.39 20.22 -16.48
C ASP A 144 -14.65 20.46 -15.65
N ASP A 145 -15.17 19.43 -14.94
CA ASP A 145 -16.29 19.59 -14.02
C ASP A 145 -15.83 20.32 -12.75
N PRO A 146 -16.47 21.45 -12.36
CA PRO A 146 -16.00 22.25 -11.23
C PRO A 146 -15.94 21.49 -9.89
N VAL A 147 -16.81 20.51 -9.68
CA VAL A 147 -16.85 19.71 -8.45
C VAL A 147 -15.70 18.72 -8.44
N SER A 148 -15.49 18.03 -9.55
CA SER A 148 -14.36 17.07 -9.73
C SER A 148 -13.02 17.81 -9.63
N ALA A 149 -12.88 18.96 -10.26
CA ALA A 149 -11.69 19.79 -10.19
C ALA A 149 -11.38 20.24 -8.76
N SER A 150 -12.39 20.74 -8.03
CA SER A 150 -12.25 21.17 -6.63
C SER A 150 -11.81 20.01 -5.71
N LEU A 151 -12.39 18.81 -5.91
CA LEU A 151 -12.02 17.62 -5.15
C LEU A 151 -10.58 17.20 -5.46
N ALA A 152 -10.19 17.22 -6.74
CA ALA A 152 -8.83 16.91 -7.16
C ALA A 152 -7.80 17.87 -6.55
N ASP A 153 -8.14 19.17 -6.46
CA ASP A 153 -7.25 20.16 -5.83
C ASP A 153 -7.09 19.92 -4.34
N ILE A 154 -8.15 19.55 -3.63
CA ILE A 154 -8.09 19.16 -2.21
C ILE A 154 -7.17 17.95 -2.04
N VAL A 155 -7.32 16.92 -2.87
CA VAL A 155 -6.47 15.74 -2.82
C VAL A 155 -5.00 16.10 -3.08
N ARG A 156 -4.70 16.90 -4.11
CA ARG A 156 -3.33 17.36 -4.38
C ARG A 156 -2.73 18.09 -3.19
N GLN A 157 -3.49 18.98 -2.56
CA GLN A 157 -3.02 19.74 -1.39
C GLN A 157 -2.66 18.82 -0.22
N VAL A 158 -3.43 17.76 0.02
CA VAL A 158 -3.15 16.78 1.09
C VAL A 158 -1.83 16.05 0.83
N TYR A 159 -1.55 15.65 -0.41
CA TYR A 159 -0.32 14.94 -0.76
C TYR A 159 0.90 15.86 -0.93
N CYS A 160 0.71 17.11 -1.32
CA CYS A 160 1.78 18.11 -1.42
C CYS A 160 2.16 18.74 -0.08
N SER A 161 1.30 18.62 0.93
CA SER A 161 1.62 19.08 2.28
C SER A 161 2.46 18.02 2.99
N PRO A 162 3.61 18.38 3.60
CA PRO A 162 4.34 17.42 4.41
C PRO A 162 3.40 16.82 5.46
N PRO A 163 3.45 15.51 5.72
CA PRO A 163 2.59 14.91 6.73
C PRO A 163 2.80 15.65 8.04
N PRO A 164 1.72 15.97 8.79
CA PRO A 164 1.87 16.55 10.09
C PRO A 164 2.77 15.64 10.91
N LEU A 165 3.90 16.18 11.40
CA LEU A 165 4.80 15.47 12.30
C LEU A 165 3.94 14.85 13.40
N ARG A 166 3.70 13.55 13.33
CA ARG A 166 3.10 12.82 14.45
C ARG A 166 4.07 13.01 15.60
N ALA A 167 3.69 13.86 16.55
CA ALA A 167 4.41 13.98 17.80
C ALA A 167 4.52 12.57 18.36
N VAL A 168 5.74 12.05 18.40
CA VAL A 168 6.05 10.84 19.16
C VAL A 168 5.76 11.23 20.61
N ALA A 169 4.63 10.79 21.15
CA ALA A 169 4.38 10.89 22.57
C ALA A 169 5.46 10.03 23.25
N MET A 170 6.34 10.73 23.98
CA MET A 170 7.33 10.12 24.88
C MET A 170 6.61 9.37 25.99
#